data_a1d0f80011583e08021244208300b87c
#
_entry.id   a1d0f80011583e08021244208300b87c
#
_cell.length_a   1.000
_cell.length_b   1.000
_cell.length_c   1.000
_cell.angle_alpha   90.00
_cell.angle_beta   90.00
_cell.angle_gamma   90.00
#
_symmetry.space_group_name_H-M   'P 1'
#
loop_
_entity.id
_entity.type
_entity.pdbx_description
1 polymer ?
#
loop_
_entity_poly.entity_id
_entity_poly.type
_entity_poly.pdbx_seq_one_letter_code
_entity_poly.pdbx_strand_id
1 'polypeptide(L)'
;MPIDTVDCWRTDGTARRITGIFVNIDDEKEAQLQRKKAEAFHNAFTKTNLCEYYVNLKDNTFDSMKNDAVFIDNLQKYNTWDELIEYYIGNYVCEEYKKEVRRFYNREHVQRRLKEIDGELSLECCIIFNQEKRWVRNVILRGEKQQSQYAIIFLRDITDAKREAKI
;
A
#
# COMPACT_ATOMS: atom_id res chain seq x y z
N MET A 1 18.76 18.80 15.12
CA MET A 1 20.15 18.39 14.87
C MET A 1 21.03 18.88 16.02
N PRO A 2 21.91 18.05 16.56
CA PRO A 2 22.85 18.51 17.60
C PRO A 2 23.86 19.46 16.95
N ILE A 3 24.12 20.55 17.66
CA ILE A 3 25.22 21.47 17.32
C ILE A 3 26.37 21.17 18.30
N ASP A 4 27.46 20.65 17.76
CA ASP A 4 28.65 20.35 18.55
C ASP A 4 29.70 21.40 18.31
N THR A 5 30.47 21.71 19.38
CA THR A 5 31.63 22.56 19.30
C THR A 5 32.87 21.67 19.32
N VAL A 6 33.70 21.79 18.29
CA VAL A 6 34.96 21.06 18.20
C VAL A 6 36.12 22.01 18.36
N ASP A 7 37.05 21.68 19.27
CA ASP A 7 38.27 22.40 19.43
C ASP A 7 39.36 21.79 18.52
N CYS A 8 39.89 22.63 17.63
CA CYS A 8 41.00 22.25 16.76
C CYS A 8 42.29 22.99 17.22
N TRP A 9 43.43 22.33 17.11
CA TRP A 9 44.72 22.90 17.39
C TRP A 9 45.37 23.44 16.12
N ARG A 10 45.88 24.67 16.15
CA ARG A 10 46.71 25.23 15.11
C ARG A 10 48.10 24.56 15.13
N THR A 11 48.79 24.64 13.99
CA THR A 11 50.15 24.10 13.84
C THR A 11 51.18 24.75 14.79
N ASP A 12 50.89 25.95 15.32
CA ASP A 12 51.67 26.68 16.31
C ASP A 12 51.34 26.31 17.77
N GLY A 13 50.48 25.33 18.00
CA GLY A 13 50.07 24.87 19.32
C GLY A 13 48.92 25.68 19.95
N THR A 14 48.36 26.69 19.27
CA THR A 14 47.23 27.45 19.79
C THR A 14 45.89 26.79 19.45
N ALA A 15 44.95 26.79 20.41
CA ALA A 15 43.61 26.24 20.23
C ALA A 15 42.75 27.18 19.34
N ARG A 16 42.02 26.59 18.39
CA ARG A 16 41.04 27.29 17.60
C ARG A 16 39.67 26.64 17.79
N ARG A 17 38.71 27.42 18.22
CA ARG A 17 37.34 26.93 18.35
C ARG A 17 36.62 27.00 17.02
N ILE A 18 36.05 25.88 16.58
CA ILE A 18 35.21 25.77 15.41
C ILE A 18 33.81 25.37 15.89
N THR A 19 32.81 26.18 15.55
CA THR A 19 31.40 25.86 15.81
C THR A 19 30.71 25.56 14.49
N GLY A 20 30.02 24.44 14.41
CA GLY A 20 29.33 24.04 13.21
C GLY A 20 28.19 23.06 13.48
N ILE A 21 27.39 22.79 12.46
CA ILE A 21 26.37 21.76 12.50
C ILE A 21 27.00 20.48 11.96
N PHE A 22 27.01 19.43 12.77
CA PHE A 22 27.50 18.13 12.36
C PHE A 22 26.31 17.20 12.13
N VAL A 23 26.18 16.70 10.89
CA VAL A 23 25.21 15.67 10.55
C VAL A 23 25.92 14.33 10.61
N ASN A 24 25.32 13.35 11.29
CA ASN A 24 25.86 12.00 11.30
C ASN A 24 25.61 11.35 9.94
N ILE A 25 26.65 11.36 9.10
CA ILE A 25 26.61 10.81 7.74
C ILE A 25 26.33 9.31 7.75
N ASP A 26 26.75 8.58 8.78
CA ASP A 26 26.52 7.14 8.89
C ASP A 26 25.03 6.84 9.14
N ASP A 27 24.35 7.64 9.97
CA ASP A 27 22.92 7.52 10.19
C ASP A 27 22.12 7.88 8.93
N GLU A 28 22.55 8.90 8.18
CA GLU A 28 21.93 9.25 6.89
C GLU A 28 22.09 8.14 5.86
N LYS A 29 23.28 7.56 5.73
CA LYS A 29 23.55 6.44 4.82
C LYS A 29 22.72 5.21 5.20
N GLU A 30 22.61 4.91 6.47
CA GLU A 30 21.79 3.81 6.97
C GLU A 30 20.31 4.06 6.68
N ALA A 31 19.80 5.26 6.93
CA ALA A 31 18.42 5.65 6.61
C ALA A 31 18.14 5.55 5.12
N GLN A 32 19.06 5.99 4.24
CA GLN A 32 18.94 5.85 2.80
C GLN A 32 18.94 4.39 2.35
N LEU A 33 19.79 3.55 2.95
CA LEU A 33 19.83 2.12 2.67
C LEU A 33 18.52 1.43 3.07
N GLN A 34 17.96 1.77 4.23
CA GLN A 34 16.67 1.24 4.68
C GLN A 34 15.53 1.67 3.76
N ARG A 35 15.53 2.92 3.28
CA ARG A 35 14.56 3.39 2.28
C ARG A 35 14.66 2.61 0.97
N LYS A 36 15.88 2.42 0.44
CA LYS A 36 16.10 1.64 -0.79
C LYS A 36 15.66 0.19 -0.64
N LYS A 37 15.93 -0.43 0.50
CA LYS A 37 15.46 -1.80 0.80
C LYS A 37 13.93 -1.85 0.87
N ALA A 38 13.30 -0.88 1.54
CA ALA A 38 11.86 -0.79 1.64
C ALA A 38 11.21 -0.58 0.27
N GLU A 39 11.75 0.29 -0.59
CA GLU A 39 11.29 0.49 -1.96
C GLU A 39 11.44 -0.76 -2.82
N ALA A 40 12.60 -1.43 -2.75
CA ALA A 40 12.84 -2.66 -3.48
C ALA A 40 11.88 -3.77 -3.05
N PHE A 41 11.64 -3.91 -1.76
CA PHE A 41 10.67 -4.86 -1.20
C PHE A 41 9.25 -4.51 -1.62
N HIS A 42 8.86 -3.23 -1.52
CA HIS A 42 7.56 -2.74 -1.97
C HIS A 42 7.36 -3.05 -3.46
N ASN A 43 8.31 -2.68 -4.31
CA ASN A 43 8.24 -2.94 -5.76
C ASN A 43 8.15 -4.44 -6.08
N ALA A 44 8.91 -5.27 -5.40
CA ALA A 44 8.84 -6.72 -5.56
C ALA A 44 7.48 -7.29 -5.10
N PHE A 45 6.98 -6.81 -3.98
CA PHE A 45 5.69 -7.21 -3.41
C PHE A 45 4.50 -6.78 -4.27
N THR A 46 4.58 -5.57 -4.85
CA THR A 46 3.48 -4.97 -5.62
C THR A 46 3.50 -5.31 -7.11
N LYS A 47 4.53 -5.99 -7.60
CA LYS A 47 4.71 -6.30 -9.03
C LYS A 47 3.49 -6.99 -9.66
N THR A 48 2.80 -7.83 -8.93
CA THR A 48 1.61 -8.56 -9.39
C THR A 48 0.29 -7.87 -9.01
N ASN A 49 0.36 -6.74 -8.32
CA ASN A 49 -0.84 -6.00 -7.96
C ASN A 49 -1.32 -5.16 -9.15
N LEU A 50 -2.59 -5.29 -9.49
CA LEU A 50 -3.24 -4.51 -10.55
C LEU A 50 -3.54 -3.08 -10.09
N CYS A 51 -3.91 -2.92 -8.84
CA CYS A 51 -4.17 -1.62 -8.23
C CYS A 51 -3.94 -1.65 -6.72
N GLU A 52 -3.67 -0.48 -6.17
CA GLU A 52 -3.45 -0.27 -4.73
C GLU A 52 -4.09 1.04 -4.30
N TYR A 53 -4.79 1.01 -3.18
CA TYR A 53 -5.49 2.17 -2.62
C TYR A 53 -5.20 2.30 -1.14
N TYR A 54 -5.07 3.55 -0.71
CA TYR A 54 -5.13 3.94 0.69
C TYR A 54 -6.52 4.48 0.98
N VAL A 55 -7.23 3.88 1.91
CA VAL A 55 -8.66 4.12 2.11
C VAL A 55 -8.92 4.58 3.54
N ASN A 56 -9.66 5.67 3.68
CA ASN A 56 -10.27 6.06 4.95
C ASN A 56 -11.71 5.48 5.00
N LEU A 57 -11.86 4.39 5.73
CA LEU A 57 -13.12 3.66 5.83
C LEU A 57 -14.22 4.44 6.55
N LYS A 58 -13.83 5.32 7.49
CA LYS A 58 -14.77 6.16 8.23
C LYS A 58 -15.35 7.26 7.35
N ASP A 59 -14.48 7.97 6.65
CA ASP A 59 -14.85 9.12 5.82
C ASP A 59 -15.27 8.72 4.39
N ASN A 60 -15.11 7.45 4.05
CA ASN A 60 -15.44 6.89 2.72
C ASN A 60 -14.64 7.56 1.59
N THR A 61 -13.36 7.83 1.85
CA THR A 61 -12.45 8.44 0.88
C THR A 61 -11.30 7.51 0.54
N PHE A 62 -10.64 7.74 -0.59
CA PHE A 62 -9.51 6.93 -1.02
C PHE A 62 -8.49 7.73 -1.81
N ASP A 63 -7.24 7.27 -1.78
CA ASP A 63 -6.15 7.72 -2.63
C ASP A 63 -5.62 6.54 -3.43
N SER A 64 -5.46 6.72 -4.74
CA SER A 64 -4.88 5.70 -5.61
C SER A 64 -3.36 5.76 -5.51
N MET A 65 -2.75 4.67 -5.07
CA MET A 65 -1.30 4.50 -4.98
C MET A 65 -0.73 3.86 -6.25
N LYS A 66 -1.53 2.99 -6.88
CA LYS A 66 -1.16 2.26 -8.10
C LYS A 66 -2.43 1.88 -8.87
N ASN A 67 -2.39 2.03 -10.18
CA ASN A 67 -3.45 1.59 -11.09
C ASN A 67 -2.82 1.16 -12.41
N ASP A 68 -2.32 -0.08 -12.46
CA ASP A 68 -1.62 -0.63 -13.61
C ASP A 68 -2.53 -0.75 -14.84
N ALA A 69 -1.97 -0.38 -15.99
CA ALA A 69 -2.66 -0.46 -17.28
C ALA A 69 -4.05 0.23 -17.25
N VAL A 70 -4.19 1.26 -16.40
CA VAL A 70 -5.46 1.95 -16.17
C VAL A 70 -6.57 0.93 -15.86
N PHE A 71 -6.30 0.06 -14.87
CA PHE A 71 -7.22 -1.03 -14.48
C PHE A 71 -8.64 -0.50 -14.20
N ILE A 72 -8.75 0.64 -13.50
CA ILE A 72 -10.00 1.36 -13.38
C ILE A 72 -9.87 2.70 -14.10
N ASP A 73 -10.63 2.87 -15.18
CA ASP A 73 -10.66 4.10 -15.95
C ASP A 73 -11.29 5.24 -15.15
N ASN A 74 -10.76 6.46 -15.36
CA ASN A 74 -11.35 7.68 -14.82
C ASN A 74 -11.57 7.66 -13.29
N LEU A 75 -10.54 7.27 -12.52
CA LEU A 75 -10.61 7.25 -11.05
C LEU A 75 -11.11 8.58 -10.45
N GLN A 76 -10.82 9.69 -11.09
CA GLN A 76 -11.27 11.03 -10.68
C GLN A 76 -12.80 11.20 -10.73
N LYS A 77 -13.51 10.33 -11.41
CA LYS A 77 -14.97 10.33 -11.52
C LYS A 77 -15.65 9.84 -10.23
N TYR A 78 -14.94 9.08 -9.42
CA TYR A 78 -15.47 8.50 -8.18
C TYR A 78 -15.06 9.33 -6.99
N ASN A 79 -16.04 9.82 -6.22
CA ASN A 79 -15.80 10.67 -5.07
C ASN A 79 -15.63 9.87 -3.78
N THR A 80 -16.17 8.68 -3.73
CA THR A 80 -16.16 7.83 -2.54
C THR A 80 -15.62 6.43 -2.85
N TRP A 81 -15.11 5.79 -1.81
CA TRP A 81 -14.66 4.40 -1.89
C TRP A 81 -15.81 3.46 -2.29
N ASP A 82 -16.99 3.64 -1.71
CA ASP A 82 -18.15 2.80 -2.01
C ASP A 82 -18.56 2.88 -3.49
N GLU A 83 -18.51 4.08 -4.10
CA GLU A 83 -18.78 4.25 -5.53
C GLU A 83 -17.77 3.47 -6.38
N LEU A 84 -16.49 3.55 -6.01
CA LEU A 84 -15.42 2.84 -6.72
C LEU A 84 -15.61 1.32 -6.61
N ILE A 85 -15.95 0.82 -5.45
CA ILE A 85 -16.20 -0.62 -5.23
C ILE A 85 -17.41 -1.11 -6.00
N GLU A 86 -18.51 -0.37 -6.02
CA GLU A 86 -19.69 -0.75 -6.81
C GLU A 86 -19.38 -0.76 -8.31
N TYR A 87 -18.58 0.17 -8.80
CA TYR A 87 -18.09 0.15 -10.18
C TYR A 87 -17.24 -1.10 -10.47
N TYR A 88 -16.29 -1.40 -9.59
CA TYR A 88 -15.46 -2.60 -9.71
C TYR A 88 -16.31 -3.88 -9.75
N ILE A 89 -17.24 -4.01 -8.82
CA ILE A 89 -18.14 -5.18 -8.75
C ILE A 89 -19.00 -5.29 -10.02
N GLY A 90 -19.59 -4.18 -10.43
CA GLY A 90 -20.52 -4.16 -11.56
C GLY A 90 -19.85 -4.44 -12.91
N ASN A 91 -18.62 -3.98 -13.11
CA ASN A 91 -17.95 -4.03 -14.41
C ASN A 91 -16.89 -5.11 -14.55
N TYR A 92 -16.32 -5.58 -13.44
CA TYR A 92 -15.21 -6.55 -13.52
C TYR A 92 -15.51 -7.89 -12.86
N VAL A 93 -16.17 -7.91 -11.71
CA VAL A 93 -16.39 -9.16 -10.96
C VAL A 93 -17.37 -10.07 -11.67
N CYS A 94 -17.01 -11.35 -11.80
CA CYS A 94 -17.91 -12.36 -12.35
C CYS A 94 -19.17 -12.49 -11.50
N GLU A 95 -20.31 -12.73 -12.13
CA GLU A 95 -21.63 -12.70 -11.50
C GLU A 95 -21.72 -13.55 -10.23
N GLU A 96 -21.17 -14.76 -10.28
CA GLU A 96 -21.17 -15.70 -9.15
C GLU A 96 -20.46 -15.19 -7.89
N TYR A 97 -19.55 -14.21 -8.02
CA TYR A 97 -18.77 -13.64 -6.89
C TYR A 97 -19.26 -12.29 -6.41
N LYS A 98 -20.15 -11.62 -7.14
CA LYS A 98 -20.55 -10.23 -6.83
C LYS A 98 -21.10 -10.07 -5.42
N LYS A 99 -21.93 -10.98 -4.98
CA LYS A 99 -22.53 -10.93 -3.63
C LYS A 99 -21.47 -11.05 -2.55
N GLU A 100 -20.54 -11.98 -2.72
CA GLU A 100 -19.47 -12.23 -1.77
C GLU A 100 -18.47 -11.07 -1.72
N VAL A 101 -18.09 -10.53 -2.88
CA VAL A 101 -17.19 -9.36 -2.97
C VAL A 101 -17.84 -8.13 -2.35
N ARG A 102 -19.13 -7.88 -2.58
CA ARG A 102 -19.85 -6.77 -1.96
C ARG A 102 -19.86 -6.87 -0.44
N ARG A 103 -20.09 -8.06 0.09
CA ARG A 103 -20.02 -8.34 1.53
C ARG A 103 -18.61 -8.14 2.08
N PHE A 104 -17.59 -8.59 1.36
CA PHE A 104 -16.18 -8.45 1.73
C PHE A 104 -15.75 -6.99 1.88
N TYR A 105 -16.20 -6.11 0.98
CA TYR A 105 -15.84 -4.69 0.98
C TYR A 105 -16.79 -3.78 1.79
N ASN A 106 -17.76 -4.32 2.49
CA ASN A 106 -18.62 -3.52 3.36
C ASN A 106 -17.78 -2.82 4.43
N ARG A 107 -17.80 -1.48 4.46
CA ARG A 107 -16.89 -0.67 5.30
C ARG A 107 -17.01 -0.95 6.79
N GLU A 108 -18.24 -1.09 7.31
CA GLU A 108 -18.47 -1.41 8.72
C GLU A 108 -17.92 -2.80 9.08
N HIS A 109 -18.12 -3.76 8.20
CA HIS A 109 -17.57 -5.11 8.35
C HIS A 109 -16.06 -5.09 8.36
N VAL A 110 -15.43 -4.40 7.41
CA VAL A 110 -13.97 -4.26 7.31
C VAL A 110 -13.40 -3.59 8.57
N GLN A 111 -13.98 -2.47 9.01
CA GLN A 111 -13.52 -1.78 10.22
C GLN A 111 -13.58 -2.67 11.46
N ARG A 112 -14.66 -3.42 11.64
CA ARG A 112 -14.80 -4.37 12.74
C ARG A 112 -13.74 -5.47 12.66
N ARG A 113 -13.59 -6.07 11.50
CA ARG A 113 -12.61 -7.14 11.27
C ARG A 113 -11.17 -6.68 11.48
N LEU A 114 -10.82 -5.50 11.02
CA LEU A 114 -9.47 -4.93 11.20
C LEU A 114 -9.14 -4.63 12.68
N LYS A 115 -10.12 -4.45 13.54
CA LYS A 115 -9.89 -4.33 14.99
C LYS A 115 -9.52 -5.66 15.64
N GLU A 116 -10.10 -6.74 15.15
CA GLU A 116 -10.00 -8.07 15.76
C GLU A 116 -8.79 -8.86 15.30
N ILE A 117 -8.28 -8.59 14.09
CA ILE A 117 -7.18 -9.36 13.48
C ILE A 117 -5.88 -8.58 13.42
N ASP A 118 -4.79 -9.31 13.54
CA ASP A 118 -3.43 -8.80 13.35
C ASP A 118 -2.84 -9.41 12.07
N GLY A 119 -3.39 -9.03 10.93
CA GLY A 119 -3.02 -9.60 9.65
C GLY A 119 -3.81 -9.03 8.48
N GLU A 120 -4.03 -9.82 7.47
CA GLU A 120 -4.77 -9.46 6.27
C GLU A 120 -6.16 -10.08 6.23
N LEU A 121 -7.11 -9.35 5.64
CA LEU A 121 -8.34 -9.91 5.10
C LEU A 121 -8.11 -10.21 3.63
N SER A 122 -8.50 -11.36 3.16
CA SER A 122 -8.39 -11.70 1.74
C SER A 122 -9.58 -12.49 1.22
N LEU A 123 -9.89 -12.26 -0.05
CA LEU A 123 -10.93 -12.97 -0.79
C LEU A 123 -10.47 -13.19 -2.22
N GLU A 124 -10.49 -14.43 -2.67
CA GLU A 124 -10.23 -14.77 -4.07
C GLU A 124 -11.54 -14.75 -4.86
N CYS A 125 -11.50 -14.13 -6.03
CA CYS A 125 -12.62 -14.15 -6.95
C CYS A 125 -12.16 -14.12 -8.40
N CYS A 126 -13.08 -14.30 -9.30
CA CYS A 126 -12.85 -14.16 -10.72
C CYS A 126 -13.31 -12.81 -11.23
N ILE A 127 -12.52 -12.20 -12.09
CA ILE A 127 -12.86 -10.97 -12.81
C ILE A 127 -12.74 -11.17 -14.31
N ILE A 128 -13.43 -10.32 -15.07
CA ILE A 128 -13.21 -10.15 -16.51
C ILE A 128 -12.45 -8.84 -16.71
N PHE A 129 -11.25 -8.93 -17.23
CA PHE A 129 -10.41 -7.79 -17.54
C PHE A 129 -9.81 -7.94 -18.93
N ASN A 130 -9.98 -6.91 -19.77
CA ASN A 130 -9.59 -6.95 -21.18
C ASN A 130 -10.14 -8.18 -21.92
N GLN A 131 -11.41 -8.52 -21.69
CA GLN A 131 -12.10 -9.66 -22.26
C GLN A 131 -11.54 -11.04 -21.85
N GLU A 132 -10.64 -11.07 -20.88
CA GLU A 132 -10.06 -12.28 -20.32
C GLU A 132 -10.54 -12.53 -18.91
N LYS A 133 -10.81 -13.79 -18.62
CA LYS A 133 -11.11 -14.25 -17.27
C LYS A 133 -9.82 -14.37 -16.47
N ARG A 134 -9.74 -13.68 -15.34
CA ARG A 134 -8.58 -13.68 -14.44
C ARG A 134 -8.99 -13.99 -13.00
N TRP A 135 -8.11 -14.68 -12.32
CA TRP A 135 -8.24 -14.89 -10.89
C TRP A 135 -7.50 -13.80 -10.14
N VAL A 136 -8.16 -13.21 -9.18
CA VAL A 136 -7.59 -12.16 -8.35
C VAL A 136 -7.78 -12.45 -6.88
N ARG A 137 -6.83 -11.97 -6.07
CA ARG A 137 -6.96 -11.92 -4.63
C ARG A 137 -7.16 -10.48 -4.22
N ASN A 138 -8.32 -10.22 -3.61
CA ASN A 138 -8.62 -8.95 -2.97
C ASN A 138 -8.01 -8.98 -1.57
N VAL A 139 -7.20 -8.00 -1.21
CA VAL A 139 -6.49 -7.95 0.07
C VAL A 139 -6.74 -6.62 0.76
N ILE A 140 -7.05 -6.68 2.05
CA ILE A 140 -7.23 -5.52 2.92
C ILE A 140 -6.29 -5.66 4.10
N LEU A 141 -5.41 -4.67 4.27
CA LEU A 141 -4.48 -4.55 5.38
C LEU A 141 -4.83 -3.33 6.21
N ARG A 142 -4.52 -3.37 7.50
CA ARG A 142 -4.59 -2.17 8.33
C ARG A 142 -3.54 -1.16 7.87
N GLY A 143 -3.96 0.07 7.59
CA GLY A 143 -3.07 1.15 7.14
C GLY A 143 -2.16 1.67 8.25
N GLU A 144 -2.67 1.73 9.48
CA GLU A 144 -1.92 2.16 10.66
C GLU A 144 -2.18 1.24 11.85
N LYS A 145 -1.13 0.94 12.63
CA LYS A 145 -1.19 -0.07 13.71
C LYS A 145 -2.28 0.18 14.77
N GLN A 146 -2.64 1.44 15.02
CA GLN A 146 -3.58 1.81 16.08
C GLN A 146 -4.92 2.34 15.56
N GLN A 147 -5.09 2.48 14.25
CA GLN A 147 -6.28 3.09 13.66
C GLN A 147 -6.91 2.16 12.62
N SER A 148 -8.01 1.52 13.01
CA SER A 148 -8.76 0.63 12.14
C SER A 148 -9.57 1.33 11.05
N GLN A 149 -9.58 2.66 11.05
CA GLN A 149 -10.26 3.44 10.01
C GLN A 149 -9.46 3.54 8.70
N TYR A 150 -8.15 3.32 8.75
CA TYR A 150 -7.31 3.35 7.55
C TYR A 150 -6.96 1.95 7.09
N ALA A 151 -7.13 1.72 5.81
CA ALA A 151 -6.81 0.44 5.18
C ALA A 151 -5.95 0.64 3.93
N ILE A 152 -5.04 -0.30 3.69
CA ILE A 152 -4.38 -0.47 2.40
C ILE A 152 -5.10 -1.61 1.70
N ILE A 153 -5.63 -1.33 0.52
CA ILE A 153 -6.40 -2.28 -0.25
C ILE A 153 -5.73 -2.48 -1.60
N PHE A 154 -5.50 -3.72 -1.97
CA PHE A 154 -4.94 -4.04 -3.26
C PHE A 154 -5.56 -5.29 -3.88
N LEU A 155 -5.44 -5.35 -5.19
CA LEU A 155 -5.92 -6.44 -6.02
C LEU A 155 -4.72 -7.11 -6.69
N ARG A 156 -4.46 -8.35 -6.35
CA ARG A 156 -3.35 -9.14 -6.90
C ARG A 156 -3.86 -10.11 -7.95
N ASP A 157 -3.22 -10.10 -9.11
CA ASP A 157 -3.46 -11.13 -10.13
C ASP A 157 -2.78 -12.44 -9.69
N ILE A 158 -3.59 -13.49 -9.54
CA ILE A 158 -3.13 -14.83 -9.17
C ILE A 158 -3.44 -15.86 -10.25
N THR A 159 -3.72 -15.41 -11.47
CA THR A 159 -4.11 -16.29 -12.57
C THR A 159 -3.07 -17.35 -12.86
N ASP A 160 -1.81 -16.94 -12.95
CA ASP A 160 -0.71 -17.88 -13.25
C ASP A 160 -0.50 -18.87 -12.10
N ALA A 161 -0.54 -18.41 -10.85
CA ALA A 161 -0.47 -19.30 -9.70
C ALA A 161 -1.62 -20.32 -9.67
N LYS A 162 -2.82 -19.93 -10.06
CA LYS A 162 -3.97 -20.84 -10.18
C LYS A 162 -3.82 -21.84 -11.33
N ARG A 163 -3.22 -21.44 -12.45
CA ARG A 163 -2.92 -22.34 -13.57
C ARG A 163 -1.87 -23.37 -13.19
N GLU A 164 -0.80 -22.95 -12.55
CA GLU A 164 0.27 -23.85 -12.09
C GLU A 164 -0.23 -24.87 -11.08
N ALA A 165 -1.10 -24.50 -10.15
CA ALA A 165 -1.67 -25.39 -9.14
C ALA A 165 -2.59 -26.49 -9.72
N LYS A 166 -3.03 -26.39 -11.00
CA LYS A 166 -3.89 -27.36 -11.68
C LYS A 166 -3.12 -28.43 -12.49
N ILE A 167 -1.80 -28.33 -12.52
CA ILE A 167 -0.94 -29.27 -13.24
C ILE A 167 -0.71 -30.55 -12.43
#